data_719896b8878b92846ea46a53e3332642
#
_entry.id   719896b8878b92846ea46a53e3332642
#
_cell.length_a   1.000
_cell.length_b   1.000
_cell.length_c   1.000
_cell.angle_alpha   90.00
_cell.angle_beta   90.00
_cell.angle_gamma   90.00
#
_symmetry.space_group_name_H-M   'P 1'
#
loop_
_entity.id
_entity.type
_entity.pdbx_description
1 polymer ?
#
loop_
_entity_poly.entity_id
_entity_poly.type
_entity_poly.pdbx_seq_one_letter_code
_entity_poly.pdbx_strand_id
1 'polypeptide(L)'
;GIALTLEFLFMEGCGISLKRALKHVWPIFAMAPWTFLAVVIYGKKGSVTYFEWGMIHVTNKSVYLAFATFLRVLAIAVPAVLLVLGIDSTDLADAASQILHLPERFVYGGLAGIRLFTVLSDDWLQIGQARRSRGLGDKKKAVRFFTQSFSLLILSIRRSTSLSTAMEARGFGGNEKRSWARISRTSYRDWMALSICALIPTSALLLAYYCGTFALGGK
;
A
#
# COMPACT_ATOMS: atom_id res chain seq x y z
N GLY A 1 3.50 -5.45 20.03
CA GLY A 1 3.06 -6.84 20.21
C GLY A 1 1.57 -6.93 20.55
N ILE A 2 1.10 -6.12 21.48
CA ILE A 2 -0.33 -6.04 21.87
C ILE A 2 -1.16 -5.54 20.68
N ALA A 3 -0.70 -4.52 19.96
CA ALA A 3 -1.37 -4.02 18.77
C ALA A 3 -1.51 -5.12 17.70
N LEU A 4 -0.44 -5.85 17.41
CA LEU A 4 -0.43 -6.96 16.45
C LEU A 4 -1.44 -8.06 16.83
N THR A 5 -1.53 -8.44 18.12
CA THR A 5 -2.49 -9.46 18.56
C THR A 5 -3.93 -8.99 18.43
N LEU A 6 -4.21 -7.72 18.75
CA LEU A 6 -5.54 -7.12 18.58
C LEU A 6 -5.94 -7.00 17.10
N GLU A 7 -5.00 -6.61 16.23
CA GLU A 7 -5.21 -6.56 14.78
C GLU A 7 -5.52 -7.93 14.19
N PHE A 8 -4.83 -8.97 14.67
CA PHE A 8 -5.05 -10.34 14.22
C PHE A 8 -6.44 -10.87 14.63
N LEU A 9 -6.86 -10.60 15.89
CA LEU A 9 -8.20 -10.92 16.39
C LEU A 9 -9.28 -10.18 15.60
N PHE A 10 -9.07 -8.91 15.29
CA PHE A 10 -10.00 -8.12 14.47
C PHE A 10 -10.14 -8.67 13.05
N MET A 11 -9.04 -9.12 12.45
CA MET A 11 -9.02 -9.71 11.12
C MET A 11 -9.85 -10.99 11.03
N GLU A 12 -9.78 -11.87 12.05
CA GLU A 12 -10.62 -13.06 12.14
C GLU A 12 -12.12 -12.70 12.23
N GLY A 13 -12.45 -11.65 12.97
CA GLY A 13 -13.81 -11.12 13.08
C GLY A 13 -14.38 -10.54 11.77
N CYS A 14 -13.54 -10.00 10.90
CA CYS A 14 -13.94 -9.45 9.59
C CYS A 14 -14.08 -10.52 8.49
N GLY A 15 -13.82 -11.80 8.75
CA GLY A 15 -14.01 -12.88 7.78
C GLY A 15 -13.00 -12.87 6.62
N ILE A 16 -11.90 -12.16 6.76
CA ILE A 16 -10.81 -12.15 5.77
C ILE A 16 -10.08 -13.50 5.86
N SER A 17 -10.09 -14.28 4.79
CA SER A 17 -9.42 -15.59 4.80
C SER A 17 -7.92 -15.41 5.04
N LEU A 18 -7.44 -15.94 6.16
CA LEU A 18 -6.05 -15.92 6.62
C LEU A 18 -5.06 -16.34 5.51
N LYS A 19 -5.45 -17.31 4.67
CA LYS A 19 -4.63 -17.78 3.54
C LYS A 19 -4.40 -16.70 2.48
N ARG A 20 -5.39 -15.85 2.19
CA ARG A 20 -5.22 -14.73 1.24
C ARG A 20 -4.38 -13.62 1.82
N ALA A 21 -4.61 -13.27 3.08
CA ALA A 21 -3.81 -12.30 3.81
C ALA A 21 -2.34 -12.72 3.85
N LEU A 22 -2.06 -13.96 4.26
CA LEU A 22 -0.69 -14.49 4.38
C LEU A 22 0.06 -14.51 3.04
N LYS A 23 -0.64 -14.83 1.94
CA LYS A 23 -0.02 -14.81 0.59
C LYS A 23 0.44 -13.42 0.17
N HIS A 24 -0.31 -12.38 0.52
CA HIS A 24 0.01 -11.00 0.14
C HIS A 24 0.94 -10.31 1.14
N VAL A 25 0.93 -10.76 2.39
CA VAL A 25 1.84 -10.29 3.44
C VAL A 25 3.21 -10.99 3.38
N TRP A 26 3.33 -12.09 2.62
CA TRP A 26 4.57 -12.84 2.43
C TRP A 26 5.80 -11.98 2.08
N PRO A 27 5.74 -10.99 1.15
CA PRO A 27 6.89 -10.14 0.84
C PRO A 27 7.36 -9.33 2.06
N ILE A 28 6.44 -8.95 2.95
CA ILE A 28 6.77 -8.22 4.18
C ILE A 28 7.52 -9.14 5.14
N PHE A 29 7.07 -10.38 5.30
CA PHE A 29 7.78 -11.38 6.09
C PHE A 29 9.18 -11.69 5.54
N ALA A 30 9.39 -11.57 4.23
CA ALA A 30 10.72 -11.72 3.62
C ALA A 30 11.62 -10.50 3.85
N MET A 31 11.04 -9.28 3.89
CA MET A 31 11.78 -8.02 4.09
C MET A 31 12.03 -7.69 5.57
N ALA A 32 11.14 -8.09 6.46
CA ALA A 32 11.24 -7.81 7.89
C ALA A 32 12.52 -8.39 8.56
N PRO A 33 13.01 -9.61 8.24
CA PRO A 33 14.28 -10.11 8.75
C PRO A 33 15.48 -9.28 8.28
N TRP A 34 15.40 -8.65 7.11
CA TRP A 34 16.47 -7.78 6.61
C TRP A 34 16.61 -6.52 7.45
N THR A 35 15.49 -5.90 7.85
CA THR A 35 15.53 -4.75 8.78
C THR A 35 16.00 -5.15 10.16
N PHE A 36 15.63 -6.34 10.64
CA PHE A 36 16.15 -6.91 11.89
C PHE A 36 17.68 -7.04 11.84
N LEU A 37 18.20 -7.66 10.79
CA LEU A 37 19.63 -7.87 10.59
C LEU A 37 20.39 -6.53 10.51
N ALA A 38 19.86 -5.56 9.78
CA ALA A 38 20.45 -4.23 9.67
C ALA A 38 20.54 -3.53 11.04
N VAL A 39 19.49 -3.60 11.86
CA VAL A 39 19.48 -2.98 13.19
C VAL A 39 20.39 -3.73 14.19
N VAL A 40 20.52 -5.05 14.07
CA VAL A 40 21.47 -5.82 14.88
C VAL A 40 22.92 -5.40 14.57
N ILE A 41 23.24 -5.22 13.28
CA ILE A 41 24.60 -4.89 12.83
C ILE A 41 24.97 -3.44 13.13
N TYR A 42 24.04 -2.50 12.86
CA TYR A 42 24.30 -1.05 12.96
C TYR A 42 23.67 -0.38 14.18
N GLY A 43 23.10 -1.15 15.11
CA GLY A 43 22.45 -0.63 16.31
C GLY A 43 23.40 0.09 17.27
N LYS A 44 22.82 0.93 18.14
CA LYS A 44 23.60 1.71 19.14
C LYS A 44 24.36 0.80 20.09
N LYS A 45 25.62 1.18 20.39
CA LYS A 45 26.47 0.50 21.38
C LYS A 45 25.77 0.42 22.74
N GLY A 46 25.65 -0.77 23.28
CA GLY A 46 25.11 -1.03 24.61
C GLY A 46 26.21 -1.45 25.59
N SER A 47 25.83 -1.73 26.85
CA SER A 47 26.76 -2.02 27.93
C SER A 47 27.45 -3.40 27.84
N VAL A 48 26.91 -4.34 27.09
CA VAL A 48 27.48 -5.69 26.91
C VAL A 48 27.60 -5.98 25.43
N THR A 49 28.84 -6.14 24.95
CA THR A 49 29.15 -6.51 23.56
C THR A 49 29.34 -8.03 23.49
N TYR A 50 28.57 -8.69 22.60
CA TYR A 50 28.71 -10.12 22.35
C TYR A 50 29.70 -10.41 21.23
N PHE A 51 29.84 -9.50 20.28
CA PHE A 51 30.73 -9.67 19.14
C PHE A 51 31.17 -8.31 18.59
N GLU A 52 32.46 -8.07 18.46
CA GLU A 52 33.05 -6.89 17.83
C GLU A 52 33.93 -7.31 16.67
N TRP A 53 33.55 -6.95 15.45
CA TRP A 53 34.39 -7.10 14.28
C TRP A 53 34.28 -5.86 13.38
N GLY A 54 35.25 -4.95 13.56
CA GLY A 54 35.30 -3.69 12.78
C GLY A 54 34.08 -2.78 12.98
N MET A 55 33.23 -2.66 11.98
CA MET A 55 32.02 -1.84 12.04
C MET A 55 30.79 -2.57 12.61
N ILE A 56 30.88 -3.87 12.89
CA ILE A 56 29.77 -4.70 13.36
C ILE A 56 29.86 -4.81 14.89
N HIS A 57 28.91 -4.22 15.59
CA HIS A 57 28.82 -4.28 17.05
C HIS A 57 27.49 -4.90 17.49
N VAL A 58 27.49 -6.20 17.75
CA VAL A 58 26.30 -6.88 18.27
C VAL A 58 26.26 -6.73 19.78
N THR A 59 25.27 -5.96 20.25
CA THR A 59 25.10 -5.65 21.68
C THR A 59 23.71 -6.14 22.13
N ASN A 60 23.53 -6.44 23.40
CA ASN A 60 22.24 -6.82 23.97
C ASN A 60 21.15 -5.77 23.66
N LYS A 61 21.52 -4.49 23.71
CA LYS A 61 20.64 -3.37 23.40
C LYS A 61 20.28 -3.32 21.90
N SER A 62 21.20 -3.66 21.01
CA SER A 62 20.95 -3.75 19.55
C SER A 62 19.97 -4.86 19.22
N VAL A 63 20.08 -6.03 19.86
CA VAL A 63 19.16 -7.15 19.65
C VAL A 63 17.74 -6.81 20.13
N TYR A 64 17.62 -6.21 21.30
CA TYR A 64 16.32 -5.75 21.80
C TYR A 64 15.69 -4.70 20.88
N LEU A 65 16.50 -3.72 20.43
CA LEU A 65 16.04 -2.69 19.49
C LEU A 65 15.63 -3.28 18.13
N ALA A 66 16.38 -4.26 17.64
CA ALA A 66 16.09 -4.97 16.41
C ALA A 66 14.75 -5.71 16.48
N PHE A 67 14.50 -6.41 17.61
CA PHE A 67 13.25 -7.10 17.83
C PHE A 67 12.06 -6.13 17.95
N ALA A 68 12.25 -5.02 18.67
CA ALA A 68 11.25 -3.96 18.77
C ALA A 68 10.94 -3.33 17.40
N THR A 69 11.97 -3.10 16.57
CA THR A 69 11.81 -2.56 15.22
C THR A 69 11.11 -3.56 14.28
N PHE A 70 11.47 -4.83 14.38
CA PHE A 70 10.82 -5.91 13.62
C PHE A 70 9.31 -5.97 13.92
N LEU A 71 8.93 -5.98 15.20
CA LEU A 71 7.52 -5.94 15.60
C LEU A 71 6.80 -4.67 15.12
N ARG A 72 7.48 -3.52 15.16
CA ARG A 72 6.93 -2.25 14.68
C ARG A 72 6.66 -2.27 13.20
N VAL A 73 7.59 -2.81 12.40
CA VAL A 73 7.41 -2.94 10.95
C VAL A 73 6.22 -3.84 10.63
N LEU A 74 6.09 -4.96 11.32
CA LEU A 74 4.95 -5.85 11.13
C LEU A 74 3.63 -5.19 11.52
N ALA A 75 3.58 -4.49 12.67
CA ALA A 75 2.37 -3.83 13.15
C ALA A 75 1.87 -2.71 12.22
N ILE A 76 2.74 -2.08 11.44
CA ILE A 76 2.34 -1.07 10.46
C ILE A 76 2.00 -1.72 9.10
N ALA A 77 2.81 -2.67 8.67
CA ALA A 77 2.73 -3.21 7.31
C ALA A 77 1.57 -4.19 7.12
N VAL A 78 1.26 -5.01 8.14
CA VAL A 78 0.17 -6.00 8.04
C VAL A 78 -1.18 -5.34 7.81
N PRO A 79 -1.66 -4.40 8.66
CA PRO A 79 -2.95 -3.77 8.44
C PRO A 79 -2.98 -2.92 7.16
N ALA A 80 -1.87 -2.27 6.79
CA ALA A 80 -1.79 -1.49 5.55
C ALA A 80 -2.04 -2.35 4.29
N VAL A 81 -1.42 -3.54 4.22
CA VAL A 81 -1.63 -4.46 3.10
C VAL A 81 -3.05 -5.03 3.09
N LEU A 82 -3.59 -5.34 4.25
CA LEU A 82 -4.95 -5.87 4.37
C LEU A 82 -6.00 -4.84 3.92
N LEU A 83 -5.82 -3.57 4.28
CA LEU A 83 -6.67 -2.47 3.82
C LEU A 83 -6.63 -2.35 2.30
N VAL A 84 -5.44 -2.32 1.70
CA VAL A 84 -5.29 -2.21 0.23
C VAL A 84 -5.94 -3.38 -0.50
N LEU A 85 -5.87 -4.58 0.05
CA LEU A 85 -6.48 -5.79 -0.54
C LEU A 85 -8.01 -5.81 -0.45
N GLY A 86 -8.57 -5.19 0.58
CA GLY A 86 -10.02 -5.17 0.83
C GLY A 86 -10.75 -4.07 0.07
N ILE A 87 -10.06 -3.07 -0.46
CA ILE A 87 -10.68 -1.89 -1.07
C ILE A 87 -10.77 -2.05 -2.59
N ASP A 88 -12.00 -2.01 -3.14
CA ASP A 88 -12.22 -1.83 -4.57
C ASP A 88 -12.04 -0.34 -4.92
N SER A 89 -11.25 -0.06 -5.94
CA SER A 89 -11.00 1.30 -6.40
C SER A 89 -12.28 2.05 -6.80
N THR A 90 -13.29 1.33 -7.29
CA THR A 90 -14.58 1.91 -7.68
C THR A 90 -15.39 2.31 -6.46
N ASP A 91 -15.47 1.43 -5.46
CA ASP A 91 -16.19 1.69 -4.22
C ASP A 91 -15.53 2.81 -3.42
N LEU A 92 -14.18 2.87 -3.45
CA LEU A 92 -13.42 3.98 -2.86
C LEU A 92 -13.74 5.32 -3.53
N ALA A 93 -13.82 5.35 -4.86
CA ALA A 93 -14.18 6.57 -5.61
C ALA A 93 -15.62 7.01 -5.33
N ASP A 94 -16.57 6.07 -5.29
CA ASP A 94 -17.95 6.35 -4.96
C ASP A 94 -18.10 6.89 -3.53
N ALA A 95 -17.41 6.30 -2.56
CA ALA A 95 -17.39 6.80 -1.19
C ALA A 95 -16.73 8.19 -1.07
N ALA A 96 -15.61 8.40 -1.75
CA ALA A 96 -14.91 9.69 -1.74
C ALA A 96 -15.75 10.84 -2.31
N SER A 97 -16.53 10.58 -3.35
CA SER A 97 -17.38 11.59 -3.96
C SER A 97 -18.70 11.80 -3.20
N GLN A 98 -19.34 10.72 -2.71
CA GLN A 98 -20.68 10.80 -2.11
C GLN A 98 -20.65 11.07 -0.60
N ILE A 99 -19.68 10.51 0.13
CA ILE A 99 -19.60 10.62 1.59
C ILE A 99 -18.66 11.76 1.99
N LEU A 100 -17.47 11.83 1.39
CA LEU A 100 -16.48 12.88 1.68
C LEU A 100 -16.72 14.17 0.90
N HIS A 101 -17.70 14.18 -0.03
CA HIS A 101 -18.05 15.33 -0.88
C HIS A 101 -16.83 15.93 -1.61
N LEU A 102 -15.87 15.08 -1.99
CA LEU A 102 -14.73 15.53 -2.79
C LEU A 102 -15.18 15.89 -4.22
N PRO A 103 -14.51 16.86 -4.86
CA PRO A 103 -14.86 17.25 -6.22
C PRO A 103 -14.84 16.06 -7.18
N GLU A 104 -15.97 15.74 -7.77
CA GLU A 104 -16.19 14.56 -8.62
C GLU A 104 -15.21 14.46 -9.79
N ARG A 105 -14.84 15.62 -10.35
CA ARG A 105 -13.87 15.70 -11.44
C ARG A 105 -12.53 15.06 -11.08
N PHE A 106 -12.03 15.30 -9.86
CA PHE A 106 -10.77 14.72 -9.39
C PHE A 106 -10.92 13.23 -9.06
N VAL A 107 -11.98 12.85 -8.36
CA VAL A 107 -12.21 11.47 -7.94
C VAL A 107 -12.35 10.54 -9.13
N TYR A 108 -13.27 10.84 -10.06
CA TYR A 108 -13.48 9.99 -11.23
C TYR A 108 -12.40 10.15 -12.30
N GLY A 109 -11.73 11.30 -12.36
CA GLY A 109 -10.52 11.47 -13.15
C GLY A 109 -9.41 10.57 -12.64
N GLY A 110 -9.21 10.50 -11.32
CA GLY A 110 -8.27 9.58 -10.68
C GLY A 110 -8.62 8.11 -10.94
N LEU A 111 -9.89 7.73 -10.79
CA LEU A 111 -10.36 6.37 -11.07
C LEU A 111 -10.12 5.98 -12.53
N ALA A 112 -10.41 6.90 -13.47
CA ALA A 112 -10.13 6.69 -14.89
C ALA A 112 -8.63 6.51 -15.15
N GLY A 113 -7.77 7.25 -14.44
CA GLY A 113 -6.32 7.11 -14.47
C GLY A 113 -5.83 5.74 -13.99
N ILE A 114 -6.36 5.24 -12.88
CA ILE A 114 -6.04 3.89 -12.35
C ILE A 114 -6.44 2.81 -13.36
N ARG A 115 -7.63 2.91 -13.95
CA ARG A 115 -8.05 1.98 -15.00
C ARG A 115 -7.17 2.04 -16.24
N LEU A 116 -6.80 3.25 -16.67
CA LEU A 116 -5.90 3.45 -17.80
C LEU A 116 -4.53 2.82 -17.51
N PHE A 117 -4.01 2.97 -16.29
CA PHE A 117 -2.74 2.35 -15.89
C PHE A 117 -2.77 0.82 -16.01
N THR A 118 -3.85 0.17 -15.59
CA THR A 118 -4.01 -1.29 -15.74
C THR A 118 -3.96 -1.70 -17.21
N VAL A 119 -4.69 -0.97 -18.07
CA VAL A 119 -4.69 -1.24 -19.52
C VAL A 119 -3.32 -1.01 -20.15
N LEU A 120 -2.59 0.04 -19.74
CA LEU A 120 -1.23 0.31 -20.22
C LEU A 120 -0.23 -0.78 -19.79
N SER A 121 -0.45 -1.42 -18.65
CA SER A 121 0.36 -2.56 -18.21
C SER A 121 0.18 -3.77 -19.15
N ASP A 122 -1.04 -4.02 -19.61
CA ASP A 122 -1.32 -5.06 -20.61
C ASP A 122 -0.76 -4.69 -21.98
N ASP A 123 -0.89 -3.42 -22.38
CA ASP A 123 -0.31 -2.91 -23.63
C ASP A 123 1.23 -3.06 -23.65
N TRP A 124 1.89 -2.86 -22.50
CA TRP A 124 3.33 -3.09 -22.37
C TRP A 124 3.71 -4.52 -22.73
N LEU A 125 2.98 -5.49 -22.24
CA LEU A 125 3.20 -6.91 -22.54
C LEU A 125 2.95 -7.20 -24.01
N GLN A 126 1.84 -6.69 -24.58
CA GLN A 126 1.48 -6.88 -25.98
C GLN A 126 2.51 -6.25 -26.94
N ILE A 127 2.98 -5.02 -26.68
CA ILE A 127 4.06 -4.39 -27.45
C ILE A 127 5.32 -5.26 -27.40
N GLY A 128 5.66 -5.80 -26.21
CA GLY A 128 6.80 -6.68 -26.04
C GLY A 128 6.68 -7.96 -26.89
N GLN A 129 5.51 -8.58 -26.93
CA GLN A 129 5.23 -9.77 -27.73
C GLN A 129 5.26 -9.46 -29.25
N ALA A 130 4.58 -8.40 -29.68
CA ALA A 130 4.56 -7.97 -31.06
C ALA A 130 5.96 -7.64 -31.61
N ARG A 131 6.85 -7.12 -30.78
CA ARG A 131 8.25 -6.88 -31.17
C ARG A 131 9.06 -8.17 -31.30
N ARG A 132 8.80 -9.15 -30.45
CA ARG A 132 9.44 -10.47 -30.57
C ARG A 132 9.04 -11.18 -31.86
N SER A 133 7.76 -11.16 -32.22
CA SER A 133 7.27 -11.78 -33.47
C SER A 133 7.84 -11.11 -34.72
N ARG A 134 8.25 -9.84 -34.64
CA ARG A 134 8.93 -9.10 -35.72
C ARG A 134 10.45 -9.28 -35.73
N GLY A 135 11.02 -10.18 -34.94
CA GLY A 135 12.47 -10.42 -34.86
C GLY A 135 13.28 -9.30 -34.16
N LEU A 136 12.61 -8.38 -33.46
CA LEU A 136 13.26 -7.28 -32.75
C LEU A 136 13.56 -7.62 -31.28
N GLY A 137 13.41 -8.89 -30.89
CA GLY A 137 13.60 -9.37 -29.52
C GLY A 137 15.05 -9.38 -29.04
N ASP A 138 16.02 -9.53 -29.95
CA ASP A 138 17.43 -9.78 -29.62
C ASP A 138 18.29 -8.52 -29.40
N LYS A 139 17.68 -7.35 -29.46
CA LYS A 139 18.39 -6.11 -29.17
C LYS A 139 18.79 -5.99 -27.70
N LYS A 140 19.87 -5.23 -27.40
CA LYS A 140 20.32 -4.95 -26.04
C LYS A 140 19.13 -4.53 -25.16
N LYS A 141 19.02 -5.08 -23.94
CA LYS A 141 17.88 -4.88 -23.03
C LYS A 141 17.51 -3.40 -22.84
N ALA A 142 18.51 -2.51 -22.71
CA ALA A 142 18.29 -1.07 -22.56
C ALA A 142 17.62 -0.44 -23.80
N VAL A 143 18.12 -0.72 -25.01
CA VAL A 143 17.55 -0.18 -26.25
C VAL A 143 16.11 -0.66 -26.44
N ARG A 144 15.85 -1.93 -26.10
CA ARG A 144 14.49 -2.50 -26.12
C ARG A 144 13.58 -1.76 -25.17
N PHE A 145 14.02 -1.54 -23.92
CA PHE A 145 13.24 -0.83 -22.91
C PHE A 145 12.87 0.58 -23.38
N PHE A 146 13.83 1.40 -23.79
CA PHE A 146 13.55 2.78 -24.25
C PHE A 146 12.62 2.83 -25.46
N THR A 147 12.85 1.95 -26.45
CA THR A 147 12.00 1.94 -27.65
C THR A 147 10.59 1.43 -27.36
N GLN A 148 10.42 0.50 -26.43
CA GLN A 148 9.13 0.00 -25.99
C GLN A 148 8.41 1.07 -25.15
N SER A 149 9.10 1.77 -24.26
CA SER A 149 8.57 2.88 -23.47
C SER A 149 8.08 4.02 -24.37
N PHE A 150 8.83 4.38 -25.40
CA PHE A 150 8.41 5.40 -26.36
C PHE A 150 7.13 5.00 -27.12
N SER A 151 7.05 3.75 -27.55
CA SER A 151 5.84 3.23 -28.20
C SER A 151 4.64 3.24 -27.27
N LEU A 152 4.82 2.88 -26.00
CA LEU A 152 3.78 2.94 -24.97
C LEU A 152 3.35 4.39 -24.68
N LEU A 153 4.31 5.32 -24.65
CA LEU A 153 4.03 6.75 -24.43
C LEU A 153 3.09 7.30 -25.52
N ILE A 154 3.36 7.03 -26.78
CA ILE A 154 2.49 7.46 -27.90
C ILE A 154 1.10 6.83 -27.76
N LEU A 155 1.04 5.55 -27.44
CA LEU A 155 -0.22 4.84 -27.26
C LEU A 155 -1.01 5.39 -26.06
N SER A 156 -0.33 5.71 -24.95
CA SER A 156 -0.97 6.28 -23.76
C SER A 156 -1.56 7.66 -24.01
N ILE A 157 -0.84 8.54 -24.72
CA ILE A 157 -1.36 9.87 -25.12
C ILE A 157 -2.60 9.71 -25.99
N ARG A 158 -2.52 8.88 -27.02
CA ARG A 158 -3.67 8.63 -27.91
C ARG A 158 -4.88 8.08 -27.16
N ARG A 159 -4.66 7.14 -26.23
CA ARG A 159 -5.74 6.52 -25.45
C ARG A 159 -6.34 7.51 -24.43
N SER A 160 -5.51 8.33 -23.78
CA SER A 160 -5.98 9.33 -22.83
C SER A 160 -6.77 10.45 -23.50
N THR A 161 -6.35 10.93 -24.67
CA THR A 161 -7.15 11.92 -25.44
C THR A 161 -8.47 11.35 -25.89
N SER A 162 -8.50 10.11 -26.39
CA SER A 162 -9.75 9.42 -26.77
C SER A 162 -10.69 9.23 -25.56
N LEU A 163 -10.14 8.88 -24.40
CA LEU A 163 -10.91 8.75 -23.16
C LEU A 163 -11.46 10.11 -22.70
N SER A 164 -10.65 11.16 -22.70
CA SER A 164 -11.09 12.52 -22.35
C SER A 164 -12.25 12.98 -23.22
N THR A 165 -12.11 12.85 -24.54
CA THR A 165 -13.18 13.21 -25.50
C THR A 165 -14.45 12.40 -25.26
N ALA A 166 -14.32 11.10 -24.98
CA ALA A 166 -15.49 10.26 -24.68
C ALA A 166 -16.16 10.63 -23.34
N MET A 167 -15.39 11.04 -22.34
CA MET A 167 -15.92 11.52 -21.06
C MET A 167 -16.64 12.86 -21.23
N GLU A 168 -16.06 13.80 -21.97
CA GLU A 168 -16.70 15.09 -22.29
C GLU A 168 -18.00 14.91 -23.06
N ALA A 169 -18.02 14.03 -24.07
CA ALA A 169 -19.21 13.69 -24.83
C ALA A 169 -20.36 13.10 -23.97
N ARG A 170 -20.02 12.50 -22.84
CA ARG A 170 -20.96 11.98 -21.83
C ARG A 170 -21.32 13.00 -20.74
N GLY A 171 -20.94 14.27 -20.90
CA GLY A 171 -21.23 15.34 -19.95
C GLY A 171 -20.34 15.38 -18.72
N PHE A 172 -19.19 14.68 -18.75
CA PHE A 172 -18.24 14.74 -17.62
C PHE A 172 -17.68 16.17 -17.48
N GLY A 173 -17.78 16.70 -16.26
CA GLY A 173 -17.31 18.06 -15.98
C GLY A 173 -18.34 19.17 -16.30
N GLY A 174 -19.56 18.83 -16.71
CA GLY A 174 -20.67 19.78 -16.82
C GLY A 174 -21.09 20.33 -15.44
N ASN A 175 -21.95 21.39 -15.49
CA ASN A 175 -22.49 22.01 -14.26
C ASN A 175 -23.78 21.34 -13.77
N GLU A 176 -24.29 20.35 -14.50
CA GLU A 176 -25.52 19.62 -14.17
C GLU A 176 -25.28 18.71 -12.95
N LYS A 177 -26.31 18.63 -12.08
CA LYS A 177 -26.26 17.71 -10.93
C LYS A 177 -26.24 16.27 -11.43
N ARG A 178 -25.22 15.54 -10.98
CA ARG A 178 -25.00 14.15 -11.38
C ARG A 178 -26.00 13.20 -10.72
N SER A 179 -26.51 12.24 -11.47
CA SER A 179 -27.25 11.11 -10.93
C SER A 179 -26.31 9.96 -10.61
N TRP A 180 -26.56 9.26 -9.51
CA TRP A 180 -25.73 8.17 -9.03
C TRP A 180 -26.32 6.83 -9.44
N ALA A 181 -25.57 6.03 -10.19
CA ALA A 181 -25.96 4.66 -10.52
C ALA A 181 -25.85 3.71 -9.31
N ARG A 182 -24.90 4.00 -8.43
CA ARG A 182 -24.69 3.32 -7.16
C ARG A 182 -24.72 4.34 -6.03
N ILE A 183 -25.58 4.11 -5.04
CA ILE A 183 -25.65 4.98 -3.86
C ILE A 183 -24.76 4.34 -2.78
N SER A 184 -23.68 5.03 -2.41
CA SER A 184 -22.82 4.64 -1.31
C SER A 184 -23.45 5.11 0.00
N ARG A 185 -23.79 4.17 0.88
CA ARG A 185 -24.37 4.46 2.20
C ARG A 185 -23.46 3.92 3.29
N THR A 186 -23.17 4.76 4.27
CA THR A 186 -22.51 4.32 5.50
C THR A 186 -23.48 3.55 6.39
N SER A 187 -23.06 2.38 6.82
CA SER A 187 -23.79 1.54 7.78
C SER A 187 -23.29 1.79 9.22
N TYR A 188 -24.08 1.46 10.22
CA TYR A 188 -23.64 1.48 11.61
C TYR A 188 -22.41 0.57 11.83
N ARG A 189 -22.28 -0.50 11.05
CA ARG A 189 -21.11 -1.41 11.10
C ARG A 189 -19.82 -0.70 10.67
N ASP A 190 -19.89 0.23 9.73
CA ASP A 190 -18.72 0.98 9.25
C ASP A 190 -18.22 1.93 10.35
N TRP A 191 -19.14 2.57 11.09
CA TRP A 191 -18.80 3.40 12.24
C TRP A 191 -18.22 2.58 13.39
N MET A 192 -18.76 1.38 13.66
CA MET A 192 -18.14 0.46 14.62
C MET A 192 -16.74 0.05 14.20
N ALA A 193 -16.55 -0.33 12.95
CA ALA A 193 -15.23 -0.72 12.43
C ALA A 193 -14.22 0.44 12.58
N LEU A 194 -14.62 1.66 12.23
CA LEU A 194 -13.79 2.86 12.35
C LEU A 194 -13.43 3.14 13.82
N SER A 195 -14.41 3.00 14.73
CA SER A 195 -14.17 3.18 16.17
C SER A 195 -13.19 2.14 16.72
N ILE A 196 -13.33 0.87 16.32
CA ILE A 196 -12.41 -0.20 16.73
C ILE A 196 -11.01 0.05 16.19
N CYS A 197 -10.88 0.42 14.90
CA CYS A 197 -9.59 0.76 14.30
C CYS A 197 -8.90 1.95 14.99
N ALA A 198 -9.65 2.91 15.51
CA ALA A 198 -9.11 4.04 16.29
C ALA A 198 -8.76 3.64 17.73
N LEU A 199 -9.54 2.73 18.35
CA LEU A 199 -9.33 2.27 19.72
C LEU A 199 -8.08 1.38 19.86
N ILE A 200 -7.74 0.57 18.87
CA ILE A 200 -6.57 -0.32 18.91
C ILE A 200 -5.26 0.46 19.14
N PRO A 201 -4.89 1.43 18.30
CA PRO A 201 -3.64 2.18 18.51
C PRO A 201 -3.69 3.09 19.75
N THR A 202 -4.85 3.66 20.08
CA THR A 202 -5.00 4.50 21.29
C THR A 202 -4.87 3.69 22.57
N SER A 203 -5.45 2.50 22.64
CA SER A 203 -5.29 1.62 23.79
C SER A 203 -3.85 1.11 23.93
N ALA A 204 -3.19 0.78 22.83
CA ALA A 204 -1.78 0.39 22.84
C ALA A 204 -0.86 1.53 23.31
N LEU A 205 -1.14 2.77 22.92
CA LEU A 205 -0.43 3.98 23.37
C LEU A 205 -0.65 4.24 24.87
N LEU A 206 -1.87 4.14 25.34
CA LEU A 206 -2.21 4.31 26.77
C LEU A 206 -1.51 3.25 27.62
N LEU A 207 -1.54 1.99 27.22
CA LEU A 207 -0.84 0.91 27.91
C LEU A 207 0.68 1.16 27.94
N ALA A 208 1.28 1.59 26.83
CA ALA A 208 2.69 1.93 26.77
C ALA A 208 3.05 3.10 27.71
N TYR A 209 2.15 4.09 27.85
CA TYR A 209 2.31 5.21 28.76
C TYR A 209 2.24 4.74 30.22
N TYR A 210 1.24 3.94 30.60
CA TYR A 210 1.11 3.41 31.97
C TYR A 210 2.26 2.46 32.34
N CYS A 211 2.77 1.68 31.40
CA CYS A 211 3.93 0.80 31.62
C CYS A 211 5.27 1.54 31.64
N GLY A 212 5.28 2.88 31.47
CA GLY A 212 6.52 3.68 31.48
C GLY A 212 7.49 3.41 30.33
N THR A 213 7.05 2.66 29.31
CA THR A 213 7.85 2.34 28.12
C THR A 213 7.77 3.41 27.04
N PHE A 214 6.92 4.41 27.23
CA PHE A 214 6.71 5.51 26.30
C PHE A 214 7.74 6.62 26.53
N ALA A 215 8.82 6.62 25.74
CA ALA A 215 9.81 7.70 25.73
C ALA A 215 9.56 8.62 24.52
N LEU A 216 9.00 9.81 24.78
CA LEU A 216 8.97 10.90 23.81
C LEU A 216 10.38 11.49 23.71
N GLY A 217 11.14 11.09 22.70
CA GLY A 217 12.39 11.74 22.32
C GLY A 217 13.58 11.41 23.24
N GLY A 218 14.63 10.96 22.61
CA GLY A 218 15.89 10.54 23.19
C GLY A 218 16.41 11.35 24.36
N LYS A 219 16.62 10.66 25.44
CA LYS A 219 17.77 10.87 26.32
C LYS A 219 18.73 9.73 26.18
#